data_a1ab5f05e18085d30b89b74e6a992364
#
_entry.id   a1ab5f05e18085d30b89b74e6a992364
#
_cell.length_a   1.000
_cell.length_b   1.000
_cell.length_c   1.000
_cell.angle_alpha   90.00
_cell.angle_beta   90.00
_cell.angle_gamma   90.00
#
_symmetry.space_group_name_H-M   'P 1'
#
loop_
_entity.id
_entity.type
_entity.pdbx_description
1 polymer ?
#
loop_
_entity_poly.entity_id
_entity_poly.type
_entity_poly.pdbx_seq_one_letter_code
_entity_poly.pdbx_strand_id
1 'polypeptide(L)'
;GLGSSGSFGVGILHAIYPNATPEFLAKEATRIQMDILNNPIGVQDQYAAAYGGINVYEVNKNGEVKISPLKSYAEWLRLIDVLEQRLVLFFTGLKREANEVLKTQKENAEQMEETLHNTQKLCYNIKNALDEGEFRKFGELMNEHWQYKKQRSPIMTNPQIDEWYELALKNGAVGGKLVGAGGGGFLLFYTEDRERLIKAMPLQHLPFKFDYEGSKVLLNGPHL
;
A
#
# COMPACT_ATOMS: atom_id res chain seq x y z
N GLY A 1 0.25 2.54 9.81
CA GLY A 1 0.03 1.46 8.86
C GLY A 1 -0.37 1.90 7.46
N LEU A 2 -0.50 3.22 7.21
CA LEU A 2 -0.89 3.78 5.89
C LEU A 2 0.24 4.62 5.27
N GLY A 3 1.50 4.24 5.45
CA GLY A 3 2.65 4.96 4.86
C GLY A 3 2.90 6.35 5.47
N SER A 4 2.42 6.62 6.70
CA SER A 4 2.46 7.95 7.29
C SER A 4 3.87 8.55 7.41
N SER A 5 4.90 7.74 7.68
CA SER A 5 6.28 8.23 7.74
C SER A 5 6.81 8.66 6.36
N GLY A 6 6.46 7.92 5.31
CA GLY A 6 6.78 8.29 3.93
C GLY A 6 6.11 9.60 3.53
N SER A 7 4.80 9.71 3.77
CA SER A 7 4.02 10.92 3.47
C SER A 7 4.52 12.14 4.26
N PHE A 8 4.88 11.97 5.54
CA PHE A 8 5.42 13.03 6.38
C PHE A 8 6.77 13.51 5.87
N GLY A 9 7.69 12.59 5.53
CA GLY A 9 8.99 12.95 4.98
C GLY A 9 8.89 13.72 3.66
N VAL A 10 8.05 13.25 2.74
CA VAL A 10 7.77 13.91 1.47
C VAL A 10 7.15 15.30 1.69
N GLY A 11 6.16 15.41 2.58
CA GLY A 11 5.49 16.66 2.88
C GLY A 11 6.43 17.74 3.46
N ILE A 12 7.31 17.37 4.41
CA ILE A 12 8.34 18.28 4.95
C ILE A 12 9.30 18.74 3.85
N LEU A 13 9.80 17.81 3.04
CA LEU A 13 10.71 18.16 1.96
C LEU A 13 10.04 19.09 0.95
N HIS A 14 8.77 18.87 0.62
CA HIS A 14 8.07 19.75 -0.30
C HIS A 14 7.79 21.15 0.29
N ALA A 15 7.61 21.24 1.61
CA ALA A 15 7.52 22.55 2.28
C ALA A 15 8.86 23.32 2.28
N ILE A 16 9.99 22.61 2.39
CA ILE A 16 11.34 23.21 2.35
C ILE A 16 11.73 23.55 0.89
N TYR A 17 11.37 22.70 -0.05
CA TYR A 17 11.69 22.83 -1.47
C TYR A 17 10.41 22.94 -2.32
N PRO A 18 9.69 24.06 -2.31
CA PRO A 18 8.34 24.17 -2.89
C PRO A 18 8.29 23.96 -4.41
N ASN A 19 9.41 24.08 -5.09
CA ASN A 19 9.53 23.85 -6.54
C ASN A 19 10.17 22.48 -6.89
N ALA A 20 10.32 21.59 -5.90
CA ALA A 20 10.93 20.28 -6.12
C ALA A 20 10.02 19.39 -6.96
N THR A 21 10.64 18.55 -7.81
CA THR A 21 9.93 17.55 -8.57
C THR A 21 9.50 16.38 -7.68
N PRO A 22 8.43 15.63 -8.02
CA PRO A 22 8.05 14.42 -7.31
C PRO A 22 9.21 13.41 -7.21
N GLU A 23 10.04 13.30 -8.25
CA GLU A 23 11.21 12.44 -8.26
C GLU A 23 12.23 12.82 -7.19
N PHE A 24 12.55 14.10 -7.08
CA PHE A 24 13.46 14.61 -6.05
C PHE A 24 12.91 14.32 -4.65
N LEU A 25 11.63 14.63 -4.43
CA LEU A 25 10.98 14.42 -3.13
C LEU A 25 10.99 12.94 -2.72
N ALA A 26 10.65 12.04 -3.64
CA ALA A 26 10.64 10.61 -3.38
C ALA A 26 12.05 10.07 -3.08
N LYS A 27 13.03 10.41 -3.90
CA LYS A 27 14.43 9.98 -3.73
C LYS A 27 15.02 10.48 -2.43
N GLU A 28 14.85 11.77 -2.13
CA GLU A 28 15.44 12.37 -0.95
C GLU A 28 14.76 11.89 0.34
N ALA A 29 13.42 11.74 0.36
CA ALA A 29 12.71 11.14 1.48
C ALA A 29 13.16 9.69 1.72
N THR A 30 13.39 8.92 0.66
CA THR A 30 13.92 7.55 0.73
C THR A 30 15.32 7.55 1.32
N ARG A 31 16.23 8.39 0.79
CA ARG A 31 17.62 8.50 1.27
C ARG A 31 17.67 8.85 2.77
N ILE A 32 16.88 9.82 3.21
CA ILE A 32 16.82 10.20 4.63
C ILE A 32 16.39 9.01 5.49
N GLN A 33 15.34 8.30 5.10
CA GLN A 33 14.79 7.22 5.92
C GLN A 33 15.66 5.96 5.89
N MET A 34 16.22 5.59 4.74
CA MET A 34 17.00 4.35 4.58
C MET A 34 18.48 4.55 4.94
N ASP A 35 19.12 5.61 4.43
CA ASP A 35 20.57 5.76 4.52
C ASP A 35 20.98 6.54 5.78
N ILE A 36 20.22 7.58 6.16
CA ILE A 36 20.56 8.41 7.33
C ILE A 36 19.96 7.80 8.61
N LEU A 37 18.67 7.44 8.60
CA LEU A 37 17.97 6.92 9.77
C LEU A 37 18.09 5.39 9.90
N ASN A 38 18.67 4.71 8.90
CA ASN A 38 18.83 3.25 8.85
C ASN A 38 17.53 2.46 9.09
N ASN A 39 16.39 2.99 8.65
CA ASN A 39 15.11 2.29 8.77
C ASN A 39 15.05 1.13 7.77
N PRO A 40 14.58 -0.06 8.17
CA PRO A 40 14.48 -1.25 7.30
C PRO A 40 13.23 -1.18 6.40
N ILE A 41 13.02 -0.08 5.69
CA ILE A 41 11.85 0.19 4.84
C ILE A 41 12.17 -0.02 3.35
N GLY A 42 11.13 -0.12 2.51
CA GLY A 42 11.23 0.00 1.06
C GLY A 42 10.94 1.42 0.59
N VAL A 43 11.04 1.63 -0.72
CA VAL A 43 10.89 2.95 -1.37
C VAL A 43 9.42 3.32 -1.64
N GLN A 44 8.50 2.36 -1.60
CA GLN A 44 7.14 2.51 -2.15
C GLN A 44 6.31 3.64 -1.54
N ASP A 45 6.38 3.84 -0.22
CA ASP A 45 5.53 4.80 0.48
C ASP A 45 5.91 6.24 0.13
N GLN A 46 7.21 6.52 -0.01
CA GLN A 46 7.74 7.82 -0.40
C GLN A 46 7.38 8.16 -1.84
N TYR A 47 7.52 7.17 -2.75
CA TYR A 47 7.15 7.36 -4.15
C TYR A 47 5.63 7.53 -4.30
N ALA A 48 4.82 6.74 -3.62
CA ALA A 48 3.36 6.90 -3.65
C ALA A 48 2.92 8.28 -3.13
N ALA A 49 3.53 8.76 -2.04
CA ALA A 49 3.22 10.07 -1.48
C ALA A 49 3.66 11.24 -2.38
N ALA A 50 4.77 11.09 -3.10
CA ALA A 50 5.27 12.14 -3.97
C ALA A 50 4.49 12.25 -5.29
N TYR A 51 4.13 11.11 -5.88
CA TYR A 51 3.52 11.06 -7.21
C TYR A 51 1.99 11.00 -7.20
N GLY A 52 1.39 10.48 -6.12
CA GLY A 52 -0.05 10.18 -6.11
C GLY A 52 -0.44 9.09 -7.12
N GLY A 53 -1.73 8.85 -7.28
CA GLY A 53 -2.26 7.92 -8.26
C GLY A 53 -2.03 6.44 -7.94
N ILE A 54 -2.28 5.59 -8.93
CA ILE A 54 -1.98 4.16 -8.90
C ILE A 54 -0.88 3.89 -9.91
N ASN A 55 0.30 3.50 -9.42
CA ASN A 55 1.49 3.32 -10.24
C ASN A 55 2.11 1.94 -10.03
N VAL A 56 2.82 1.49 -11.04
CA VAL A 56 3.75 0.36 -10.95
C VAL A 56 5.15 0.92 -10.71
N TYR A 57 5.77 0.48 -9.63
CA TYR A 57 7.14 0.82 -9.27
C TYR A 57 8.04 -0.38 -9.52
N GLU A 58 8.94 -0.26 -10.49
CA GLU A 58 9.96 -1.27 -10.79
C GLU A 58 11.28 -0.81 -10.19
N VAL A 59 11.76 -1.53 -9.17
CA VAL A 59 13.01 -1.21 -8.49
C VAL A 59 14.12 -2.10 -9.03
N ASN A 60 15.11 -1.50 -9.66
CA ASN A 60 16.27 -2.19 -10.20
C ASN A 60 17.28 -2.54 -9.09
N LYS A 61 18.20 -3.48 -9.39
CA LYS A 61 19.25 -3.89 -8.44
C LYS A 61 20.21 -2.76 -8.03
N ASN A 62 20.34 -1.73 -8.87
CA ASN A 62 21.12 -0.51 -8.57
C ASN A 62 20.34 0.53 -7.73
N GLY A 63 19.10 0.21 -7.30
CA GLY A 63 18.25 1.12 -6.53
C GLY A 63 17.45 2.13 -7.37
N GLU A 64 17.60 2.12 -8.70
CA GLU A 64 16.82 2.98 -9.58
C GLU A 64 15.36 2.52 -9.63
N VAL A 65 14.43 3.49 -9.53
CA VAL A 65 13.00 3.25 -9.56
C VAL A 65 12.41 3.78 -10.85
N LYS A 66 11.87 2.86 -11.66
CA LYS A 66 11.05 3.21 -12.82
C LYS A 66 9.59 3.26 -12.42
N ILE A 67 8.89 4.31 -12.83
CA ILE A 67 7.49 4.54 -12.50
C ILE A 67 6.67 4.47 -13.79
N SER A 68 5.64 3.67 -13.76
CA SER A 68 4.69 3.56 -14.85
C SER A 68 3.27 3.75 -14.30
N PRO A 69 2.52 4.78 -14.73
CA PRO A 69 1.12 4.91 -14.34
C PRO A 69 0.32 3.71 -14.88
N LEU A 70 -0.65 3.27 -14.12
CA LEU A 70 -1.45 2.10 -14.47
C LEU A 70 -2.24 2.32 -15.76
N LYS A 71 -2.83 3.52 -15.92
CA LYS A 71 -3.68 3.89 -17.06
C LYS A 71 -3.59 5.37 -17.40
N SER A 72 -4.15 5.76 -18.55
CA SER A 72 -4.41 7.17 -18.87
C SER A 72 -5.38 7.80 -17.86
N TYR A 73 -5.35 9.12 -17.73
CA TYR A 73 -6.18 9.84 -16.75
C TYR A 73 -7.70 9.56 -16.88
N ALA A 74 -8.21 9.47 -18.10
CA ALA A 74 -9.64 9.21 -18.32
C ALA A 74 -10.07 7.78 -17.94
N GLU A 75 -9.24 6.79 -18.24
CA GLU A 75 -9.47 5.40 -17.86
C GLU A 75 -9.29 5.21 -16.35
N TRP A 76 -8.38 6.00 -15.76
CA TRP A 76 -8.08 6.02 -14.36
C TRP A 76 -9.26 6.49 -13.50
N LEU A 77 -10.02 7.51 -13.94
CA LEU A 77 -11.23 7.96 -13.25
C LEU A 77 -12.28 6.85 -13.12
N ARG A 78 -12.47 6.04 -14.17
CA ARG A 78 -13.38 4.90 -14.12
C ARG A 78 -12.89 3.80 -13.19
N LEU A 79 -11.60 3.50 -13.23
CA LEU A 79 -10.98 2.52 -12.35
C LEU A 79 -11.16 2.90 -10.89
N ILE A 80 -10.90 4.17 -10.54
CA ILE A 80 -11.03 4.67 -9.17
C ILE A 80 -12.46 4.63 -8.68
N ASP A 81 -13.42 5.07 -9.48
CA ASP A 81 -14.82 5.03 -9.08
C ASP A 81 -15.24 3.62 -8.67
N VAL A 82 -14.87 2.61 -9.45
CA VAL A 82 -15.14 1.21 -9.11
C VAL A 82 -14.38 0.77 -7.86
N LEU A 83 -13.10 1.10 -7.74
CA LEU A 83 -12.29 0.69 -6.58
C LEU A 83 -12.75 1.36 -5.28
N GLU A 84 -13.13 2.65 -5.32
CA GLU A 84 -13.66 3.35 -4.14
C GLU A 84 -15.00 2.79 -3.66
N GLN A 85 -15.82 2.29 -4.58
CA GLN A 85 -17.07 1.65 -4.24
C GLN A 85 -16.89 0.23 -3.68
N ARG A 86 -15.84 -0.48 -4.10
CA ARG A 86 -15.65 -1.90 -3.80
C ARG A 86 -14.56 -2.20 -2.79
N LEU A 87 -13.65 -1.26 -2.53
CA LEU A 87 -12.64 -1.40 -1.49
C LEU A 87 -13.20 -0.89 -0.15
N VAL A 88 -12.96 -1.67 0.90
CA VAL A 88 -13.41 -1.36 2.26
C VAL A 88 -12.22 -1.45 3.21
N LEU A 89 -11.97 -0.36 3.93
CA LEU A 89 -10.86 -0.24 4.86
C LEU A 89 -11.37 -0.31 6.32
N PHE A 90 -10.78 -1.22 7.12
CA PHE A 90 -11.11 -1.37 8.52
C PHE A 90 -9.90 -1.11 9.40
N PHE A 91 -10.09 -0.35 10.47
CA PHE A 91 -9.06 -0.15 11.49
C PHE A 91 -9.10 -1.30 12.50
N THR A 92 -7.98 -1.97 12.69
CA THR A 92 -7.89 -3.12 13.63
C THR A 92 -7.76 -2.71 15.08
N GLY A 93 -7.40 -1.45 15.38
CA GLY A 93 -7.08 -1.02 16.74
C GLY A 93 -5.76 -1.57 17.30
N LEU A 94 -5.13 -2.52 16.60
CA LEU A 94 -3.88 -3.13 17.03
C LEU A 94 -2.70 -2.24 16.66
N LYS A 95 -1.92 -1.89 17.68
CA LYS A 95 -0.67 -1.12 17.53
C LYS A 95 0.51 -2.09 17.48
N ARG A 96 1.48 -1.78 16.65
CA ARG A 96 2.73 -2.51 16.54
C ARG A 96 3.85 -1.59 16.05
N GLU A 97 5.08 -1.96 16.28
CA GLU A 97 6.24 -1.26 15.71
C GLU A 97 6.53 -1.79 14.31
N ALA A 98 6.44 -0.91 13.29
CA ALA A 98 6.67 -1.30 11.89
C ALA A 98 8.08 -1.86 11.68
N ASN A 99 9.08 -1.24 12.33
CA ASN A 99 10.47 -1.63 12.19
C ASN A 99 10.74 -3.07 12.66
N GLU A 100 10.04 -3.54 13.70
CA GLU A 100 10.18 -4.91 14.18
C GLU A 100 9.73 -5.93 13.11
N VAL A 101 8.55 -5.71 12.53
CA VAL A 101 8.02 -6.59 11.48
C VAL A 101 8.90 -6.55 10.23
N LEU A 102 9.35 -5.36 9.82
CA LEU A 102 10.21 -5.20 8.64
C LEU A 102 11.60 -5.82 8.85
N LYS A 103 12.13 -5.75 10.07
CA LYS A 103 13.40 -6.39 10.42
C LYS A 103 13.30 -7.92 10.28
N THR A 104 12.25 -8.54 10.82
CA THR A 104 12.04 -9.99 10.68
C THR A 104 11.83 -10.42 9.22
N GLN A 105 11.18 -9.59 8.39
CA GLN A 105 11.08 -9.85 6.96
C GLN A 105 12.44 -9.83 6.26
N LYS A 106 13.31 -8.88 6.62
CA LYS A 106 14.65 -8.76 6.06
C LYS A 106 15.55 -9.94 6.46
N GLU A 107 15.47 -10.37 7.72
CA GLU A 107 16.21 -11.53 8.24
C GLU A 107 15.81 -12.85 7.56
N ASN A 108 14.54 -12.98 7.15
CA ASN A 108 14.01 -14.16 6.48
C ASN A 108 14.11 -14.08 4.95
N ALA A 109 14.61 -12.99 4.37
CA ALA A 109 14.54 -12.73 2.92
C ALA A 109 15.17 -13.83 2.05
N GLU A 110 16.33 -14.37 2.47
CA GLU A 110 17.01 -15.44 1.73
C GLU A 110 16.22 -16.73 1.70
N GLN A 111 15.52 -17.07 2.80
CA GLN A 111 14.69 -18.26 2.90
C GLN A 111 13.35 -18.10 2.15
N MET A 112 13.01 -16.89 1.75
CA MET A 112 11.76 -16.48 1.13
C MET A 112 11.90 -16.10 -0.34
N GLU A 113 13.02 -16.43 -0.99
CA GLU A 113 13.29 -16.02 -2.37
C GLU A 113 12.19 -16.43 -3.34
N GLU A 114 11.72 -17.67 -3.24
CA GLU A 114 10.60 -18.17 -4.06
C GLU A 114 9.29 -17.40 -3.79
N THR A 115 8.96 -17.15 -2.53
CA THR A 115 7.77 -16.38 -2.13
C THR A 115 7.84 -14.94 -2.63
N LEU A 116 9.01 -14.32 -2.58
CA LEU A 116 9.24 -12.96 -3.10
C LEU A 116 9.10 -12.93 -4.62
N HIS A 117 9.65 -13.93 -5.31
CA HIS A 117 9.53 -14.06 -6.75
C HIS A 117 8.08 -14.29 -7.20
N ASN A 118 7.33 -15.13 -6.49
CA ASN A 118 5.90 -15.33 -6.74
C ASN A 118 5.09 -14.05 -6.46
N THR A 119 5.46 -13.28 -5.43
CA THR A 119 4.85 -11.96 -5.17
C THR A 119 5.11 -10.97 -6.31
N GLN A 120 6.31 -11.00 -6.90
CA GLN A 120 6.64 -10.14 -8.05
C GLN A 120 5.79 -10.51 -9.28
N LYS A 121 5.66 -11.81 -9.60
CA LYS A 121 4.77 -12.28 -10.68
C LYS A 121 3.32 -11.85 -10.43
N LEU A 122 2.86 -11.99 -9.19
CA LEU A 122 1.52 -11.59 -8.78
C LEU A 122 1.26 -10.10 -8.98
N CYS A 123 2.26 -9.25 -8.80
CA CYS A 123 2.15 -7.81 -9.07
C CYS A 123 1.78 -7.52 -10.54
N TYR A 124 2.38 -8.23 -11.49
CA TYR A 124 2.03 -8.11 -12.91
C TYR A 124 0.61 -8.65 -13.20
N ASN A 125 0.20 -9.74 -12.55
CA ASN A 125 -1.16 -10.27 -12.69
C ASN A 125 -2.19 -9.27 -12.15
N ILE A 126 -1.91 -8.61 -11.02
CA ILE A 126 -2.75 -7.55 -10.45
C ILE A 126 -2.84 -6.36 -11.41
N LYS A 127 -1.70 -5.93 -11.98
CA LYS A 127 -1.68 -4.88 -12.99
C LYS A 127 -2.59 -5.22 -14.18
N ASN A 128 -2.42 -6.41 -14.75
CA ASN A 128 -3.21 -6.86 -15.89
C ASN A 128 -4.70 -6.93 -15.57
N ALA A 129 -5.08 -7.48 -14.42
CA ALA A 129 -6.48 -7.53 -13.99
C ALA A 129 -7.12 -6.13 -13.87
N LEU A 130 -6.37 -5.16 -13.37
CA LEU A 130 -6.82 -3.76 -13.30
C LEU A 130 -6.90 -3.11 -14.68
N ASP A 131 -5.94 -3.37 -15.57
CA ASP A 131 -5.92 -2.85 -16.94
C ASP A 131 -7.08 -3.41 -17.78
N GLU A 132 -7.46 -4.65 -17.56
CA GLU A 132 -8.55 -5.34 -18.26
C GLU A 132 -9.92 -5.10 -17.63
N GLY A 133 -9.97 -4.45 -16.44
CA GLY A 133 -11.21 -4.20 -15.70
C GLY A 133 -11.76 -5.46 -15.00
N GLU A 134 -10.93 -6.47 -14.80
CA GLU A 134 -11.28 -7.72 -14.10
C GLU A 134 -11.23 -7.53 -12.57
N PHE A 135 -12.10 -6.68 -12.05
CA PHE A 135 -12.05 -6.25 -10.64
C PHE A 135 -12.26 -7.40 -9.64
N ARG A 136 -13.08 -8.39 -9.97
CA ARG A 136 -13.24 -9.57 -9.11
C ARG A 136 -11.92 -10.35 -9.04
N LYS A 137 -11.24 -10.51 -10.16
CA LYS A 137 -9.92 -11.14 -10.24
C LYS A 137 -8.88 -10.38 -9.42
N PHE A 138 -8.91 -9.04 -9.47
CA PHE A 138 -8.09 -8.21 -8.59
C PHE A 138 -8.32 -8.56 -7.11
N GLY A 139 -9.58 -8.72 -6.67
CA GLY A 139 -9.91 -9.15 -5.30
C GLY A 139 -9.33 -10.52 -4.95
N GLU A 140 -9.43 -11.50 -5.84
CA GLU A 140 -8.86 -12.85 -5.67
C GLU A 140 -7.32 -12.79 -5.56
N LEU A 141 -6.66 -11.98 -6.40
CA LEU A 141 -5.22 -11.78 -6.35
C LEU A 141 -4.76 -11.04 -5.08
N MET A 142 -5.59 -10.16 -4.51
CA MET A 142 -5.32 -9.59 -3.18
C MET A 142 -5.27 -10.66 -2.09
N ASN A 143 -6.17 -11.65 -2.14
CA ASN A 143 -6.14 -12.78 -1.20
C ASN A 143 -4.87 -13.60 -1.38
N GLU A 144 -4.52 -13.96 -2.61
CA GLU A 144 -3.27 -14.69 -2.91
C GLU A 144 -2.03 -13.92 -2.40
N HIS A 145 -1.98 -12.62 -2.65
CA HIS A 145 -0.92 -11.75 -2.13
C HIS A 145 -0.84 -11.81 -0.60
N TRP A 146 -1.98 -11.84 0.08
CA TRP A 146 -2.01 -11.93 1.55
C TRP A 146 -1.44 -13.27 2.04
N GLN A 147 -1.74 -14.39 1.37
CA GLN A 147 -1.15 -15.68 1.74
C GLN A 147 0.38 -15.68 1.61
N TYR A 148 0.95 -15.12 0.53
CA TYR A 148 2.40 -14.95 0.41
C TYR A 148 2.96 -13.98 1.47
N LYS A 149 2.25 -12.90 1.74
CA LYS A 149 2.69 -11.89 2.72
C LYS A 149 2.78 -12.48 4.13
N LYS A 150 1.82 -13.31 4.54
CA LYS A 150 1.84 -13.98 5.86
C LYS A 150 3.09 -14.82 6.09
N GLN A 151 3.64 -15.40 5.04
CA GLN A 151 4.84 -16.26 5.11
C GLN A 151 6.14 -15.48 5.40
N ARG A 152 6.15 -14.15 5.18
CA ARG A 152 7.38 -13.34 5.27
C ARG A 152 7.85 -13.09 6.70
N SER A 153 6.98 -13.22 7.69
CA SER A 153 7.32 -12.99 9.09
C SER A 153 6.32 -13.70 10.00
N PRO A 154 6.77 -14.34 11.09
CA PRO A 154 5.87 -14.98 12.06
C PRO A 154 4.95 -13.98 12.78
N ILE A 155 5.31 -12.71 12.81
CA ILE A 155 4.52 -11.63 13.42
C ILE A 155 3.74 -10.80 12.40
N MET A 156 3.62 -11.30 11.15
CA MET A 156 2.85 -10.65 10.09
C MET A 156 1.37 -10.58 10.39
N THR A 157 0.85 -11.63 11.01
CA THR A 157 -0.54 -11.76 11.45
C THR A 157 -0.59 -12.28 12.90
N ASN A 158 -1.79 -12.36 13.45
CA ASN A 158 -2.07 -12.99 14.75
C ASN A 158 -3.49 -13.59 14.70
N PRO A 159 -3.89 -14.43 15.68
CA PRO A 159 -5.19 -15.10 15.68
C PRO A 159 -6.39 -14.16 15.50
N GLN A 160 -6.33 -12.98 16.09
CA GLN A 160 -7.41 -12.00 16.00
C GLN A 160 -7.53 -11.40 14.58
N ILE A 161 -6.40 -11.10 13.92
CA ILE A 161 -6.39 -10.63 12.52
C ILE A 161 -6.90 -11.73 11.60
N ASP A 162 -6.48 -12.96 11.81
CA ASP A 162 -6.91 -14.10 11.00
C ASP A 162 -8.42 -14.37 11.18
N GLU A 163 -8.96 -14.27 12.39
CA GLU A 163 -10.40 -14.37 12.66
C GLU A 163 -11.19 -13.29 11.91
N TRP A 164 -10.77 -12.03 11.96
CA TRP A 164 -11.42 -10.95 11.22
C TRP A 164 -11.31 -11.13 9.71
N TYR A 165 -10.19 -11.63 9.24
CA TYR A 165 -9.99 -11.90 7.82
C TYR A 165 -10.97 -12.98 7.32
N GLU A 166 -11.08 -14.10 8.03
CA GLU A 166 -12.02 -15.18 7.74
C GLU A 166 -13.48 -14.73 7.83
N LEU A 167 -13.80 -13.89 8.83
CA LEU A 167 -15.14 -13.30 8.96
C LEU A 167 -15.49 -12.45 7.74
N ALA A 168 -14.55 -11.65 7.25
CA ALA A 168 -14.74 -10.84 6.05
C ALA A 168 -15.02 -11.71 4.81
N LEU A 169 -14.24 -12.77 4.59
CA LEU A 169 -14.45 -13.70 3.46
C LEU A 169 -15.86 -14.36 3.54
N LYS A 170 -16.29 -14.80 4.72
CA LYS A 170 -17.63 -15.36 4.95
C LYS A 170 -18.77 -14.38 4.68
N ASN A 171 -18.47 -13.08 4.73
CA ASN A 171 -19.47 -12.01 4.56
C ASN A 171 -19.29 -11.22 3.24
N GLY A 172 -18.70 -11.86 2.23
CA GLY A 172 -18.72 -11.34 0.86
C GLY A 172 -17.47 -10.57 0.44
N ALA A 173 -16.41 -10.56 1.26
CA ALA A 173 -15.11 -10.16 0.75
C ALA A 173 -14.59 -11.22 -0.23
N VAL A 174 -14.16 -10.80 -1.41
CA VAL A 174 -13.52 -11.66 -2.42
C VAL A 174 -12.07 -11.92 -2.03
N GLY A 175 -11.44 -10.93 -1.43
CA GLY A 175 -10.10 -11.01 -0.90
C GLY A 175 -9.68 -9.69 -0.28
N GLY A 176 -8.50 -9.67 0.31
CA GLY A 176 -8.00 -8.50 1.01
C GLY A 176 -6.57 -8.70 1.52
N LYS A 177 -6.10 -7.76 2.32
CA LYS A 177 -4.79 -7.81 2.95
C LYS A 177 -4.69 -6.88 4.14
N LEU A 178 -3.77 -7.18 5.03
CA LEU A 178 -3.31 -6.22 6.02
C LEU A 178 -2.36 -5.21 5.34
N VAL A 179 -2.67 -3.93 5.43
CA VAL A 179 -1.93 -2.83 4.79
C VAL A 179 -0.64 -2.51 5.55
N GLY A 180 0.38 -2.05 4.84
CA GLY A 180 1.68 -1.65 5.41
C GLY A 180 2.55 -2.82 5.84
N ALA A 181 3.35 -2.66 6.89
CA ALA A 181 4.35 -3.63 7.32
C ALA A 181 3.77 -4.97 7.80
N GLY A 182 2.55 -5.01 8.33
CA GLY A 182 1.93 -6.19 8.93
C GLY A 182 1.75 -6.05 10.45
N GLY A 183 1.24 -7.09 11.12
CA GLY A 183 1.08 -7.17 12.57
C GLY A 183 -0.02 -6.30 13.20
N GLY A 184 -0.66 -5.42 12.45
CA GLY A 184 -1.73 -4.51 12.91
C GLY A 184 -1.95 -3.35 11.94
N GLY A 185 -2.75 -2.39 12.34
CA GLY A 185 -3.09 -1.22 11.52
C GLY A 185 -4.41 -1.38 10.79
N PHE A 186 -4.42 -1.64 9.48
CA PHE A 186 -5.63 -1.62 8.66
C PHE A 186 -5.77 -2.87 7.81
N LEU A 187 -6.98 -3.42 7.78
CA LEU A 187 -7.39 -4.46 6.82
C LEU A 187 -8.12 -3.79 5.65
N LEU A 188 -7.68 -4.07 4.44
CA LEU A 188 -8.29 -3.63 3.19
C LEU A 188 -8.87 -4.83 2.47
N PHE A 189 -10.16 -4.79 2.16
CA PHE A 189 -10.87 -5.84 1.44
C PHE A 189 -11.48 -5.33 0.15
N TYR A 190 -11.53 -6.18 -0.85
CA TYR A 190 -12.36 -6.01 -2.04
C TYR A 190 -13.66 -6.81 -1.86
N THR A 191 -14.79 -6.19 -2.14
CA THR A 191 -16.11 -6.80 -2.07
C THR A 191 -17.04 -6.27 -3.15
N GLU A 192 -18.03 -7.07 -3.55
CA GLU A 192 -19.12 -6.64 -4.42
C GLU A 192 -20.36 -6.21 -3.63
N ASP A 193 -20.38 -6.49 -2.33
CA ASP A 193 -21.44 -6.09 -1.39
C ASP A 193 -20.81 -5.38 -0.18
N ARG A 194 -20.61 -4.09 -0.33
CA ARG A 194 -19.96 -3.24 0.67
C ARG A 194 -20.76 -3.14 1.97
N GLU A 195 -22.07 -3.00 1.86
CA GLU A 195 -22.93 -2.82 3.03
C GLU A 195 -22.98 -4.06 3.91
N ARG A 196 -23.11 -5.23 3.28
CA ARG A 196 -23.05 -6.51 3.99
C ARG A 196 -21.75 -6.69 4.74
N LEU A 197 -20.63 -6.41 4.07
CA LEU A 197 -19.31 -6.56 4.68
C LEU A 197 -19.14 -5.60 5.86
N ILE A 198 -19.46 -4.31 5.69
CA ILE A 198 -19.35 -3.30 6.76
C ILE A 198 -20.20 -3.68 7.97
N LYS A 199 -21.44 -4.15 7.75
CA LYS A 199 -22.36 -4.54 8.82
C LYS A 199 -21.89 -5.76 9.60
N ALA A 200 -21.18 -6.68 8.94
CA ALA A 200 -20.74 -7.93 9.55
C ALA A 200 -19.45 -7.79 10.37
N MET A 201 -18.62 -6.79 10.04
CA MET A 201 -17.31 -6.63 10.67
C MET A 201 -17.40 -5.88 12.01
N PRO A 202 -16.81 -6.42 13.09
CA PRO A 202 -16.77 -5.76 14.42
C PRO A 202 -15.67 -4.69 14.51
N LEU A 203 -15.26 -4.12 13.37
CA LEU A 203 -14.17 -3.16 13.26
C LEU A 203 -14.70 -1.81 12.75
N GLN A 204 -14.01 -0.75 13.13
CA GLN A 204 -14.31 0.58 12.62
C GLN A 204 -14.00 0.64 11.12
N HIS A 205 -15.02 0.86 10.30
CA HIS A 205 -14.88 1.19 8.90
C HIS A 205 -14.41 2.64 8.74
N LEU A 206 -13.41 2.85 7.87
CA LEU A 206 -12.90 4.17 7.53
C LEU A 206 -13.14 4.45 6.04
N PRO A 207 -13.86 5.53 5.71
CA PRO A 207 -13.95 5.97 4.33
C PRO A 207 -12.60 6.53 3.87
N PHE A 208 -12.25 6.31 2.62
CA PHE A 208 -11.07 6.87 1.99
C PHE A 208 -11.34 7.25 0.54
N LYS A 209 -10.47 8.06 -0.01
CA LYS A 209 -10.45 8.47 -1.41
C LYS A 209 -9.04 8.27 -1.96
N PHE A 210 -8.97 7.99 -3.26
CA PHE A 210 -7.68 7.99 -3.93
C PHE A 210 -7.21 9.43 -4.16
N ASP A 211 -5.96 9.69 -3.84
CA ASP A 211 -5.25 10.91 -4.22
C ASP A 211 -4.43 10.64 -5.47
N TYR A 212 -4.54 11.49 -6.47
CA TYR A 212 -3.84 11.37 -7.75
C TYR A 212 -2.87 12.50 -8.05
N GLU A 213 -2.83 13.50 -7.18
CA GLU A 213 -1.94 14.66 -7.36
C GLU A 213 -0.60 14.47 -6.64
N GLY A 214 -0.58 13.62 -5.62
CA GLY A 214 0.57 13.45 -4.74
C GLY A 214 0.82 14.66 -3.84
N SER A 215 2.08 14.89 -3.51
CA SER A 215 2.45 16.03 -2.67
C SER A 215 2.34 17.34 -3.46
N LYS A 216 1.60 18.31 -2.91
CA LYS A 216 1.44 19.64 -3.52
C LYS A 216 1.55 20.76 -2.48
N VAL A 217 2.05 21.91 -2.91
CA VAL A 217 2.10 23.14 -2.11
C VAL A 217 0.75 23.84 -2.23
N LEU A 218 0.03 23.96 -1.12
CA LEU A 218 -1.27 24.63 -1.07
C LEU A 218 -1.16 26.15 -0.90
N LEU A 219 -0.15 26.58 -0.13
CA LEU A 219 0.14 27.99 0.12
C LEU A 219 1.64 28.20 0.02
N ASN A 220 2.04 29.05 -0.90
CA ASN A 220 3.41 29.53 -0.98
C ASN A 220 3.42 30.95 -0.41
N GLY A 221 3.86 31.10 0.86
CA GLY A 221 3.96 32.40 1.51
C GLY A 221 5.00 33.28 0.80
N PRO A 222 4.94 34.63 0.98
CA PRO A 222 6.03 35.47 0.52
C PRO A 222 7.32 35.01 1.19
N HIS A 223 8.37 34.87 0.40
CA HIS A 223 9.70 34.53 0.89
C HIS A 223 10.08 35.51 2.04
N LEU A 224 10.31 34.94 3.24
CA LEU A 224 10.90 35.65 4.35
C LEU A 224 12.35 36.00 4.05
#